data_8bd0b1e4963003fafeceaf5cb9e78b13
#
_entry.id   8bd0b1e4963003fafeceaf5cb9e78b13
#
_cell.length_a   1.000
_cell.length_b   1.000
_cell.length_c   1.000
_cell.angle_alpha   90.00
_cell.angle_beta   90.00
_cell.angle_gamma   90.00
#
_symmetry.space_group_name_H-M   'P 1'
#
loop_
_entity.id
_entity.type
_entity.pdbx_description
1 polymer ?
#
loop_
_entity_poly.entity_id
_entity_poly.type
_entity_poly.pdbx_seq_one_letter_code
_entity_poly.pdbx_strand_id
1 'polypeptide(L)'
;MQHLQPNTTLQGGKYKIERVLGQGGFGNTYSGFNTVFDERIAIKEFFMQGINDRDGDTGSVSVSIERNKQQFEEQREKFKKEALRIRKLNNPHIIKVHDLFEENGTAYYVMDYVDGENLAERLKRTGKPMSDQEVSDILPQLLDALKTVHDAGVWHLDLKPANIMMDKAGNVKLIDFGASKQFNAQKGGATTSTAISYTNGYAPREQMELNYDKFGPWTDIYALGATLYTLLSNKRPPLPTDIDDDISEDKHLALPFPEGVSEEMKKLVLQLMHTNRRQRPQDISELQKILYKSPSVSKMQDNYSADDEETIVAPTGKKTIKPEKNELESEVIVSDFKKKGGYNKKVLWVVIVFLMLLLISGFYFSSHKSSQEIAQETDSIREVVDVVTGATKVERMQYNTTIGMCQYTGAVDGNRLPNDSEGEAFFDDGRYYKGGFVRGNLSGQNSYFKYPNGDEFKGEFKDNAFYEGTYTIAEDKSYFKGSFKNGQPDKGNWFDKNGKVIE
;
A
#
# COMPACT_ATOMS: atom_id res chain seq x y z
N MET A 1 -20.53 -16.57 -0.33
CA MET A 1 -20.70 -15.13 -0.63
C MET A 1 -19.42 -14.40 -0.25
N GLN A 2 -19.04 -13.33 -0.98
CA GLN A 2 -17.77 -12.62 -0.67
C GLN A 2 -17.97 -11.33 0.16
N HIS A 3 -19.19 -10.90 0.39
CA HIS A 3 -19.52 -9.67 1.13
C HIS A 3 -20.78 -9.85 2.00
N LEU A 4 -20.93 -8.96 3.00
CA LEU A 4 -22.11 -8.88 3.84
C LEU A 4 -23.34 -8.42 3.03
N GLN A 5 -24.51 -8.94 3.39
CA GLN A 5 -25.76 -8.55 2.75
C GLN A 5 -26.28 -7.20 3.29
N PRO A 6 -27.06 -6.47 2.47
CA PRO A 6 -27.79 -5.30 2.97
C PRO A 6 -28.64 -5.65 4.19
N ASN A 7 -28.75 -4.72 5.12
CA ASN A 7 -29.41 -4.86 6.42
C ASN A 7 -28.69 -5.76 7.45
N THR A 8 -27.54 -6.34 7.13
CA THR A 8 -26.69 -6.99 8.16
C THR A 8 -26.35 -5.96 9.23
N THR A 9 -26.46 -6.36 10.49
CA THR A 9 -26.07 -5.53 11.64
C THR A 9 -24.78 -6.02 12.26
N LEU A 10 -23.98 -5.08 12.73
CA LEU A 10 -22.71 -5.32 13.41
C LEU A 10 -22.71 -4.66 14.77
N GLN A 11 -21.87 -5.14 15.69
CA GLN A 11 -21.77 -4.64 17.07
C GLN A 11 -23.12 -4.56 17.79
N GLY A 12 -23.87 -5.66 17.77
CA GLY A 12 -25.17 -5.73 18.44
C GLY A 12 -26.20 -4.74 17.90
N GLY A 13 -26.12 -4.37 16.63
CA GLY A 13 -27.04 -3.45 15.98
C GLY A 13 -26.58 -1.99 15.91
N LYS A 14 -25.41 -1.65 16.47
CA LYS A 14 -24.85 -0.30 16.41
C LYS A 14 -24.59 0.18 14.99
N TYR A 15 -24.14 -0.73 14.11
CA TYR A 15 -23.93 -0.43 12.70
C TYR A 15 -24.80 -1.30 11.83
N LYS A 16 -25.39 -0.71 10.79
CA LYS A 16 -26.24 -1.40 9.83
C LYS A 16 -25.69 -1.19 8.43
N ILE A 17 -25.44 -2.28 7.71
CA ILE A 17 -24.96 -2.26 6.33
C ILE A 17 -26.09 -1.81 5.39
N GLU A 18 -25.80 -0.88 4.50
CA GLU A 18 -26.72 -0.44 3.44
C GLU A 18 -26.40 -1.16 2.11
N ARG A 19 -25.17 -0.99 1.61
CA ARG A 19 -24.71 -1.59 0.35
C ARG A 19 -23.20 -1.67 0.28
N VAL A 20 -22.69 -2.49 -0.63
CA VAL A 20 -21.26 -2.53 -1.00
C VAL A 20 -20.90 -1.24 -1.76
N LEU A 21 -19.80 -0.60 -1.39
CA LEU A 21 -19.20 0.52 -2.11
C LEU A 21 -18.05 0.06 -3.00
N GLY A 22 -17.28 -0.94 -2.57
CA GLY A 22 -16.15 -1.47 -3.33
C GLY A 22 -15.65 -2.78 -2.77
N GLN A 23 -14.99 -3.55 -3.62
CA GLN A 23 -14.31 -4.79 -3.28
C GLN A 23 -12.86 -4.72 -3.77
N GLY A 24 -11.92 -5.03 -2.90
CA GLY A 24 -10.49 -5.08 -3.21
C GLY A 24 -9.87 -6.40 -2.79
N GLY A 25 -8.61 -6.61 -3.14
CA GLY A 25 -7.89 -7.86 -2.81
C GLY A 25 -7.79 -8.15 -1.30
N PHE A 26 -7.84 -7.11 -0.46
CA PHE A 26 -7.68 -7.20 0.98
C PHE A 26 -8.88 -6.68 1.79
N GLY A 27 -10.03 -6.44 1.15
CA GLY A 27 -11.19 -6.00 1.89
C GLY A 27 -12.38 -5.56 1.07
N ASN A 28 -13.51 -5.50 1.76
CA ASN A 28 -14.76 -4.96 1.24
C ASN A 28 -15.04 -3.62 1.93
N THR A 29 -15.57 -2.67 1.19
CA THR A 29 -16.04 -1.39 1.75
C THR A 29 -17.53 -1.27 1.56
N TYR A 30 -18.23 -0.89 2.61
CA TYR A 30 -19.69 -0.75 2.65
C TYR A 30 -20.09 0.68 3.01
N SER A 31 -21.20 1.16 2.47
CA SER A 31 -21.97 2.21 3.14
C SER A 31 -22.88 1.60 4.19
N GLY A 32 -23.16 2.34 5.23
CA GLY A 32 -24.05 1.93 6.30
C GLY A 32 -24.44 3.09 7.19
N PHE A 33 -25.11 2.78 8.27
CA PHE A 33 -25.57 3.74 9.27
C PHE A 33 -25.05 3.36 10.65
N ASN A 34 -24.63 4.37 11.39
CA ASN A 34 -24.53 4.30 12.84
C ASN A 34 -25.93 4.53 13.39
N THR A 35 -26.58 3.49 13.88
CA THR A 35 -27.99 3.53 14.32
C THR A 35 -28.18 4.32 15.61
N VAL A 36 -27.11 4.57 16.37
CA VAL A 36 -27.16 5.34 17.62
C VAL A 36 -27.20 6.84 17.36
N PHE A 37 -26.45 7.32 16.36
CA PHE A 37 -26.37 8.74 16.01
C PHE A 37 -27.16 9.10 14.75
N ASP A 38 -27.76 8.12 14.10
CA ASP A 38 -28.47 8.26 12.80
C ASP A 38 -27.57 8.90 11.72
N GLU A 39 -26.28 8.50 11.70
CA GLU A 39 -25.28 9.04 10.80
C GLU A 39 -24.88 8.02 9.74
N ARG A 40 -24.74 8.47 8.49
CA ARG A 40 -24.19 7.66 7.43
C ARG A 40 -22.68 7.51 7.62
N ILE A 41 -22.19 6.27 7.53
CA ILE A 41 -20.79 5.91 7.71
C ILE A 41 -20.32 4.99 6.58
N ALA A 42 -19.00 4.89 6.41
CA ALA A 42 -18.39 3.81 5.64
C ALA A 42 -17.75 2.79 6.59
N ILE A 43 -17.84 1.51 6.21
CA ILE A 43 -17.26 0.41 6.97
C ILE A 43 -16.33 -0.36 6.05
N LYS A 44 -15.05 -0.46 6.40
CA LYS A 44 -14.08 -1.33 5.71
C LYS A 44 -13.93 -2.62 6.50
N GLU A 45 -14.10 -3.73 5.81
CA GLU A 45 -13.95 -5.08 6.32
C GLU A 45 -12.68 -5.69 5.79
N PHE A 46 -11.91 -6.35 6.63
CA PHE A 46 -10.80 -7.17 6.18
C PHE A 46 -11.31 -8.48 5.55
N PHE A 47 -10.97 -8.70 4.28
CA PHE A 47 -11.37 -9.90 3.54
C PHE A 47 -10.37 -10.17 2.42
N MET A 48 -9.71 -11.32 2.44
CA MET A 48 -8.71 -11.72 1.44
C MET A 48 -9.33 -12.67 0.43
N GLN A 49 -9.62 -12.18 -0.77
CA GLN A 49 -10.20 -13.02 -1.83
C GLN A 49 -9.30 -14.22 -2.16
N GLY A 50 -9.90 -15.42 -2.21
CA GLY A 50 -9.18 -16.67 -2.49
C GLY A 50 -8.38 -17.24 -1.31
N ILE A 51 -8.36 -16.59 -0.15
CA ILE A 51 -7.70 -17.03 1.08
C ILE A 51 -8.74 -17.45 2.13
N ASN A 52 -9.77 -16.64 2.29
CA ASN A 52 -10.85 -16.90 3.23
C ASN A 52 -12.21 -16.91 2.54
N ASP A 53 -13.15 -17.61 3.13
CA ASP A 53 -14.52 -17.74 2.68
C ASP A 53 -15.48 -17.18 3.74
N ARG A 54 -16.66 -16.75 3.28
CA ARG A 54 -17.76 -16.32 4.14
C ARG A 54 -18.86 -17.39 4.15
N ASP A 55 -19.27 -17.78 5.32
CA ASP A 55 -20.48 -18.57 5.52
C ASP A 55 -21.73 -17.75 5.15
N GLY A 56 -22.60 -18.33 4.34
CA GLY A 56 -23.76 -17.64 3.79
C GLY A 56 -24.86 -17.33 4.81
N ASP A 57 -24.97 -18.14 5.85
CA ASP A 57 -26.03 -18.05 6.85
C ASP A 57 -25.61 -17.18 8.05
N THR A 58 -24.40 -17.39 8.54
CA THR A 58 -23.90 -16.68 9.73
C THR A 58 -23.12 -15.41 9.38
N GLY A 59 -22.67 -15.24 8.13
CA GLY A 59 -21.80 -14.15 7.72
C GLY A 59 -20.36 -14.29 8.23
N SER A 60 -20.02 -15.38 8.93
CA SER A 60 -18.71 -15.61 9.52
C SER A 60 -17.64 -15.86 8.44
N VAL A 61 -16.47 -15.29 8.65
CA VAL A 61 -15.29 -15.46 7.80
C VAL A 61 -14.42 -16.58 8.38
N SER A 62 -14.02 -17.52 7.55
CA SER A 62 -13.14 -18.61 7.93
C SER A 62 -12.06 -18.86 6.89
N VAL A 63 -10.92 -19.38 7.33
CA VAL A 63 -9.82 -19.80 6.46
C VAL A 63 -9.82 -21.33 6.42
N SER A 64 -10.21 -21.89 5.28
CA SER A 64 -10.37 -23.35 5.12
C SER A 64 -9.03 -24.08 5.04
N ILE A 65 -7.97 -23.42 4.57
CA ILE A 65 -6.66 -24.01 4.36
C ILE A 65 -5.74 -23.61 5.51
N GLU A 66 -5.27 -24.58 6.30
CA GLU A 66 -4.44 -24.35 7.50
C GLU A 66 -3.20 -23.49 7.23
N ARG A 67 -2.48 -23.74 6.13
CA ARG A 67 -1.31 -22.96 5.72
C ARG A 67 -1.58 -21.46 5.49
N ASN A 68 -2.83 -21.09 5.21
CA ASN A 68 -3.22 -19.71 4.94
C ASN A 68 -3.62 -18.96 6.22
N LYS A 69 -3.83 -19.67 7.34
CA LYS A 69 -4.27 -19.04 8.60
C LYS A 69 -3.26 -18.04 9.13
N GLN A 70 -1.97 -18.39 9.15
CA GLN A 70 -0.93 -17.49 9.61
C GLN A 70 -0.89 -16.21 8.76
N GLN A 71 -0.92 -16.34 7.44
CA GLN A 71 -0.94 -15.21 6.51
C GLN A 71 -2.18 -14.33 6.73
N PHE A 72 -3.34 -14.93 6.90
CA PHE A 72 -4.59 -14.21 7.18
C PHE A 72 -4.48 -13.39 8.47
N GLU A 73 -4.00 -13.99 9.57
CA GLU A 73 -3.83 -13.33 10.86
C GLU A 73 -2.82 -12.17 10.77
N GLU A 74 -1.69 -12.38 10.11
CA GLU A 74 -0.69 -11.32 9.92
C GLU A 74 -1.24 -10.14 9.13
N GLN A 75 -2.02 -10.38 8.08
CA GLN A 75 -2.63 -9.32 7.27
C GLN A 75 -3.78 -8.64 8.03
N ARG A 76 -4.56 -9.39 8.83
CA ARG A 76 -5.61 -8.83 9.71
C ARG A 76 -5.01 -7.88 10.74
N GLU A 77 -3.89 -8.25 11.36
CA GLU A 77 -3.17 -7.38 12.29
C GLU A 77 -2.62 -6.10 11.60
N LYS A 78 -2.19 -6.20 10.34
CA LYS A 78 -1.76 -5.01 9.58
C LYS A 78 -2.93 -4.08 9.29
N PHE A 79 -4.08 -4.64 8.89
CA PHE A 79 -5.32 -3.89 8.70
C PHE A 79 -5.75 -3.13 9.96
N LYS A 80 -5.68 -3.77 11.13
CA LYS A 80 -5.96 -3.11 12.41
C LYS A 80 -4.96 -1.99 12.72
N LYS A 81 -3.67 -2.21 12.45
CA LYS A 81 -2.61 -1.19 12.63
C LYS A 81 -2.80 -0.01 11.70
N GLU A 82 -3.25 -0.23 10.46
CA GLU A 82 -3.63 0.83 9.52
C GLU A 82 -4.72 1.73 10.12
N ALA A 83 -5.85 1.15 10.52
CA ALA A 83 -6.95 1.89 11.14
C ALA A 83 -6.49 2.73 12.34
N LEU A 84 -5.65 2.16 13.23
CA LEU A 84 -5.10 2.86 14.39
C LEU A 84 -4.16 4.01 14.03
N ARG A 85 -3.44 3.92 12.90
CA ARG A 85 -2.60 5.03 12.39
C ARG A 85 -3.47 6.16 11.86
N ILE A 86 -4.41 5.85 10.97
CA ILE A 86 -5.32 6.85 10.40
C ILE A 86 -6.08 7.59 11.50
N ARG A 87 -6.56 6.87 12.53
CA ARG A 87 -7.27 7.47 13.67
C ARG A 87 -6.49 8.56 14.40
N LYS A 88 -5.15 8.50 14.38
CA LYS A 88 -4.27 9.50 15.02
C LYS A 88 -4.07 10.75 14.18
N LEU A 89 -4.37 10.69 12.88
CA LEU A 89 -4.24 11.82 11.98
C LEU A 89 -5.49 12.71 12.14
N ASN A 90 -5.27 13.99 12.42
CA ASN A 90 -6.35 14.96 12.54
C ASN A 90 -6.20 16.03 11.46
N ASN A 91 -6.89 15.84 10.34
CA ASN A 91 -6.87 16.74 9.20
C ASN A 91 -8.17 16.61 8.42
N PRO A 92 -8.83 17.72 7.98
CA PRO A 92 -10.10 17.68 7.24
C PRO A 92 -9.98 16.95 5.89
N HIS A 93 -8.77 16.90 5.32
CA HIS A 93 -8.45 16.26 4.04
C HIS A 93 -7.91 14.82 4.18
N ILE A 94 -8.09 14.22 5.34
CA ILE A 94 -7.80 12.80 5.61
C ILE A 94 -9.07 12.14 6.12
N ILE A 95 -9.35 10.93 5.66
CA ILE A 95 -10.49 10.15 6.15
C ILE A 95 -10.36 9.90 7.65
N LYS A 96 -11.42 10.15 8.42
CA LYS A 96 -11.42 9.96 9.86
C LYS A 96 -11.94 8.57 10.22
N VAL A 97 -11.18 7.83 11.01
CA VAL A 97 -11.59 6.53 11.56
C VAL A 97 -12.22 6.75 12.95
N HIS A 98 -13.44 6.25 13.11
CA HIS A 98 -14.25 6.40 14.33
C HIS A 98 -14.17 5.19 15.25
N ASP A 99 -14.18 3.97 14.67
CA ASP A 99 -14.23 2.73 15.44
C ASP A 99 -13.40 1.63 14.75
N LEU A 100 -12.95 0.66 15.54
CA LEU A 100 -12.24 -0.54 15.10
C LEU A 100 -12.66 -1.71 15.99
N PHE A 101 -13.14 -2.80 15.41
CA PHE A 101 -13.61 -3.97 16.13
C PHE A 101 -13.41 -5.27 15.36
N GLU A 102 -13.50 -6.38 16.07
CA GLU A 102 -13.47 -7.72 15.50
C GLU A 102 -14.84 -8.38 15.70
N GLU A 103 -15.38 -8.95 14.64
CA GLU A 103 -16.64 -9.68 14.61
C GLU A 103 -16.65 -10.64 13.41
N ASN A 104 -17.47 -11.67 13.40
CA ASN A 104 -17.60 -12.61 12.29
C ASN A 104 -16.27 -13.24 11.85
N GLY A 105 -15.29 -13.42 12.76
CA GLY A 105 -13.98 -14.01 12.44
C GLY A 105 -13.04 -13.08 11.63
N THR A 106 -13.40 -11.80 11.50
CA THR A 106 -12.59 -10.81 10.80
C THR A 106 -12.53 -9.48 11.56
N ALA A 107 -11.95 -8.44 10.95
CA ALA A 107 -11.85 -7.11 11.54
C ALA A 107 -12.55 -6.08 10.67
N TYR A 108 -13.10 -5.07 11.31
CA TYR A 108 -13.82 -3.95 10.68
C TYR A 108 -13.29 -2.64 11.24
N TYR A 109 -13.20 -1.61 10.41
CA TYR A 109 -13.15 -0.25 10.91
C TYR A 109 -14.22 0.64 10.28
N VAL A 110 -14.70 1.57 11.09
CA VAL A 110 -15.74 2.54 10.72
C VAL A 110 -15.09 3.89 10.48
N MET A 111 -15.45 4.54 9.39
CA MET A 111 -14.89 5.82 8.98
C MET A 111 -15.96 6.74 8.41
N ASP A 112 -15.61 8.01 8.19
CA ASP A 112 -16.47 8.97 7.50
C ASP A 112 -17.04 8.37 6.21
N TYR A 113 -18.31 8.65 5.95
CA TYR A 113 -18.88 8.50 4.61
C TYR A 113 -18.67 9.80 3.83
N VAL A 114 -17.99 9.73 2.71
CA VAL A 114 -17.81 10.87 1.82
C VAL A 114 -18.93 10.81 0.75
N ASP A 115 -19.84 11.80 0.75
CA ASP A 115 -20.88 11.89 -0.26
C ASP A 115 -20.34 12.47 -1.57
N GLY A 116 -19.68 11.61 -2.33
CA GLY A 116 -18.98 11.97 -3.55
C GLY A 116 -18.46 10.75 -4.30
N GLU A 117 -17.45 10.96 -5.11
CA GLU A 117 -16.78 9.93 -5.90
C GLU A 117 -15.26 10.04 -5.75
N ASN A 118 -14.50 8.98 -5.98
CA ASN A 118 -13.05 9.12 -6.08
C ASN A 118 -12.64 9.72 -7.43
N LEU A 119 -11.45 10.31 -7.50
CA LEU A 119 -11.00 11.02 -8.70
C LEU A 119 -10.83 10.10 -9.92
N ALA A 120 -10.60 8.79 -9.72
CA ALA A 120 -10.56 7.83 -10.83
C ALA A 120 -11.97 7.56 -11.39
N GLU A 121 -12.97 7.42 -10.53
CA GLU A 121 -14.38 7.32 -10.93
C GLU A 121 -14.84 8.57 -11.68
N ARG A 122 -14.45 9.77 -11.18
CA ARG A 122 -14.72 11.03 -11.87
C ARG A 122 -14.15 11.04 -13.29
N LEU A 123 -12.87 10.71 -13.47
CA LEU A 123 -12.22 10.64 -14.78
C LEU A 123 -12.94 9.63 -15.70
N LYS A 124 -13.28 8.45 -15.18
CA LYS A 124 -14.02 7.42 -15.93
C LYS A 124 -15.39 7.90 -16.32
N ARG A 125 -16.14 8.51 -15.42
CA ARG A 125 -17.49 9.01 -15.65
C ARG A 125 -17.53 10.16 -16.65
N THR A 126 -16.60 11.12 -16.54
CA THR A 126 -16.56 12.28 -17.43
C THR A 126 -15.92 11.96 -18.79
N GLY A 127 -15.04 10.96 -18.84
CA GLY A 127 -14.22 10.65 -20.01
C GLY A 127 -13.21 11.74 -20.36
N LYS A 128 -13.05 12.76 -19.50
CA LYS A 128 -12.25 13.98 -19.77
C LYS A 128 -11.24 14.22 -18.64
N PRO A 129 -10.07 14.79 -18.96
CA PRO A 129 -9.15 15.28 -17.94
C PRO A 129 -9.78 16.42 -17.12
N MET A 130 -9.23 16.67 -15.96
CA MET A 130 -9.53 17.86 -15.16
C MET A 130 -8.77 19.06 -15.73
N SER A 131 -9.36 20.24 -15.62
CA SER A 131 -8.70 21.51 -15.97
C SER A 131 -7.60 21.87 -14.97
N ASP A 132 -6.70 22.74 -15.37
CA ASP A 132 -5.66 23.33 -14.49
C ASP A 132 -6.28 23.95 -13.24
N GLN A 133 -7.42 24.64 -13.39
CA GLN A 133 -8.11 25.27 -12.28
C GLN A 133 -8.64 24.23 -11.28
N GLU A 134 -9.33 23.18 -11.75
CA GLU A 134 -9.83 22.12 -10.88
C GLU A 134 -8.70 21.39 -10.12
N VAL A 135 -7.56 21.18 -10.80
CA VAL A 135 -6.37 20.58 -10.14
C VAL A 135 -5.76 21.57 -9.13
N SER A 136 -5.71 22.85 -9.47
CA SER A 136 -5.19 23.89 -8.58
C SER A 136 -6.04 24.08 -7.33
N ASP A 137 -7.36 23.89 -7.41
CA ASP A 137 -8.28 24.00 -6.28
C ASP A 137 -8.11 22.86 -5.26
N ILE A 138 -7.75 21.65 -5.73
CA ILE A 138 -7.57 20.49 -4.85
C ILE A 138 -6.12 20.31 -4.39
N LEU A 139 -5.13 20.86 -5.09
CA LEU A 139 -3.71 20.67 -4.76
C LEU A 139 -3.34 21.15 -3.35
N PRO A 140 -3.76 22.35 -2.90
CA PRO A 140 -3.48 22.80 -1.52
C PRO A 140 -4.03 21.84 -0.46
N GLN A 141 -5.20 21.27 -0.68
CA GLN A 141 -5.86 20.31 0.21
C GLN A 141 -5.05 19.01 0.30
N LEU A 142 -4.56 18.50 -0.85
CA LEU A 142 -3.71 17.31 -0.90
C LEU A 142 -2.37 17.55 -0.20
N LEU A 143 -1.78 18.74 -0.36
CA LEU A 143 -0.52 19.10 0.30
C LEU A 143 -0.69 19.19 1.81
N ASP A 144 -1.80 19.76 2.30
CA ASP A 144 -2.10 19.83 3.73
C ASP A 144 -2.29 18.43 4.35
N ALA A 145 -3.01 17.55 3.65
CA ALA A 145 -3.16 16.16 4.05
C ALA A 145 -1.81 15.42 4.10
N LEU A 146 -1.02 15.50 3.02
CA LEU A 146 0.29 14.83 2.95
C LEU A 146 1.26 15.37 3.99
N LYS A 147 1.24 16.69 4.25
CA LYS A 147 2.05 17.28 5.30
C LYS A 147 1.69 16.68 6.66
N THR A 148 0.42 16.57 6.99
CA THR A 148 -0.04 15.95 8.24
C THR A 148 0.41 14.49 8.36
N VAL A 149 0.34 13.72 7.28
CA VAL A 149 0.80 12.33 7.22
C VAL A 149 2.32 12.25 7.47
N HIS A 150 3.10 13.10 6.79
CA HIS A 150 4.57 13.11 6.89
C HIS A 150 5.05 13.62 8.26
N ASP A 151 4.40 14.63 8.83
CA ASP A 151 4.70 15.15 10.18
C ASP A 151 4.46 14.07 11.26
N ALA A 152 3.54 13.13 11.02
CA ALA A 152 3.32 11.97 11.88
C ALA A 152 4.35 10.83 11.66
N GLY A 153 5.35 11.03 10.79
CA GLY A 153 6.35 10.01 10.43
C GLY A 153 5.79 8.85 9.64
N VAL A 154 4.73 9.08 8.86
CA VAL A 154 4.05 8.07 8.03
C VAL A 154 4.21 8.46 6.56
N TRP A 155 4.42 7.47 5.70
CA TRP A 155 4.37 7.62 4.25
C TRP A 155 3.11 6.91 3.73
N HIS A 156 2.39 7.55 2.78
CA HIS A 156 1.15 7.00 2.21
C HIS A 156 1.44 5.79 1.30
N LEU A 157 2.40 5.91 0.40
CA LEU A 157 2.94 4.89 -0.50
C LEU A 157 1.98 4.31 -1.57
N ASP A 158 0.73 4.79 -1.63
CA ASP A 158 -0.23 4.39 -2.67
C ASP A 158 -1.12 5.59 -3.08
N LEU A 159 -0.51 6.78 -3.20
CA LEU A 159 -1.24 7.96 -3.65
C LEU A 159 -1.56 7.81 -5.13
N LYS A 160 -2.86 7.87 -5.45
CA LYS A 160 -3.41 7.77 -6.81
C LYS A 160 -4.85 8.29 -6.85
N PRO A 161 -5.43 8.61 -8.03
CA PRO A 161 -6.79 9.14 -8.12
C PRO A 161 -7.86 8.28 -7.42
N ALA A 162 -7.72 6.95 -7.42
CA ALA A 162 -8.66 6.04 -6.75
C ALA A 162 -8.66 6.18 -5.22
N ASN A 163 -7.57 6.68 -4.62
CA ASN A 163 -7.40 6.85 -3.18
C ASN A 163 -7.66 8.30 -2.71
N ILE A 164 -8.26 9.13 -3.57
CA ILE A 164 -8.65 10.51 -3.28
C ILE A 164 -10.15 10.64 -3.53
N MET A 165 -10.93 10.75 -2.47
CA MET A 165 -12.37 11.05 -2.57
C MET A 165 -12.56 12.55 -2.72
N MET A 166 -13.52 12.95 -3.54
CA MET A 166 -13.96 14.34 -3.66
C MET A 166 -15.46 14.41 -3.36
N ASP A 167 -15.86 15.24 -2.41
CA ASP A 167 -17.25 15.49 -2.09
C ASP A 167 -17.93 16.42 -3.12
N LYS A 168 -19.23 16.63 -2.95
CA LYS A 168 -20.04 17.49 -3.85
C LYS A 168 -19.67 18.98 -3.77
N ALA A 169 -18.99 19.39 -2.71
CA ALA A 169 -18.51 20.75 -2.51
C ALA A 169 -17.11 20.99 -3.07
N GLY A 170 -16.42 19.95 -3.57
CA GLY A 170 -15.07 20.03 -4.10
C GLY A 170 -13.98 19.80 -3.04
N ASN A 171 -14.34 19.43 -1.82
CA ASN A 171 -13.34 19.08 -0.80
C ASN A 171 -12.81 17.66 -1.07
N VAL A 172 -11.50 17.48 -0.93
CA VAL A 172 -10.89 16.17 -1.09
C VAL A 172 -10.49 15.56 0.24
N LYS A 173 -10.55 14.22 0.28
CA LYS A 173 -10.04 13.43 1.39
C LYS A 173 -9.18 12.29 0.89
N LEU A 174 -7.97 12.15 1.45
CA LEU A 174 -7.15 10.95 1.29
C LEU A 174 -7.81 9.79 2.00
N ILE A 175 -7.91 8.67 1.29
CA ILE A 175 -8.43 7.40 1.79
C ILE A 175 -7.39 6.30 1.54
N ASP A 176 -7.56 5.16 2.19
CA ASP A 176 -6.78 3.93 1.97
C ASP A 176 -5.27 4.07 2.20
N PHE A 177 -4.88 3.81 3.44
CA PHE A 177 -3.50 3.82 3.91
C PHE A 177 -2.90 2.40 4.00
N GLY A 178 -3.47 1.43 3.26
CA GLY A 178 -3.09 0.02 3.33
C GLY A 178 -1.61 -0.25 3.00
N ALA A 179 -1.02 0.56 2.14
CA ALA A 179 0.41 0.50 1.83
C ALA A 179 1.27 1.33 2.81
N SER A 180 0.65 2.16 3.67
CA SER A 180 1.38 3.12 4.52
C SER A 180 2.33 2.44 5.50
N LYS A 181 3.54 3.00 5.68
CA LYS A 181 4.54 2.53 6.64
C LYS A 181 4.94 3.63 7.59
N GLN A 182 5.09 3.27 8.87
CA GLN A 182 5.70 4.14 9.87
C GLN A 182 7.21 3.95 9.84
N PHE A 183 7.94 5.04 9.62
CA PHE A 183 9.39 5.06 9.69
C PHE A 183 9.83 5.17 11.16
N ASN A 184 10.60 4.20 11.64
CA ASN A 184 11.16 4.23 12.98
C ASN A 184 12.61 4.74 12.89
N ALA A 185 12.81 6.05 13.02
CA ALA A 185 14.10 6.72 12.97
C ALA A 185 15.12 6.17 14.00
N GLN A 186 14.64 5.54 15.09
CA GLN A 186 15.50 4.97 16.14
C GLN A 186 16.02 3.55 15.84
N LYS A 187 15.47 2.84 14.85
CA LYS A 187 15.86 1.47 14.49
C LYS A 187 16.52 1.34 13.12
N GLY A 188 16.75 2.45 12.41
CA GLY A 188 17.49 2.47 11.16
C GLY A 188 16.91 1.61 10.04
N GLY A 189 15.59 1.34 10.06
CA GLY A 189 14.95 0.54 9.03
C GLY A 189 13.43 0.45 9.22
N ALA A 190 12.71 0.19 8.13
CA ALA A 190 11.27 -0.05 8.15
C ALA A 190 10.95 -1.32 8.96
N THR A 191 10.05 -1.21 9.91
CA THR A 191 9.61 -2.35 10.71
C THR A 191 8.81 -3.32 9.83
N THR A 192 9.36 -4.53 9.71
CA THR A 192 8.82 -5.77 9.14
C THR A 192 8.75 -5.91 7.62
N SER A 193 9.37 -6.99 7.17
CA SER A 193 9.35 -7.59 5.84
C SER A 193 7.93 -7.95 5.40
N THR A 194 7.26 -7.03 4.71
CA THR A 194 6.04 -7.38 3.99
C THR A 194 6.15 -6.73 2.63
N ALA A 195 5.95 -7.52 1.58
CA ALA A 195 5.89 -7.00 0.22
C ALA A 195 4.92 -5.82 0.18
N ILE A 196 5.42 -4.65 -0.19
CA ILE A 196 4.56 -3.50 -0.47
C ILE A 196 4.00 -3.77 -1.85
N SER A 197 2.69 -3.91 -1.93
CA SER A 197 1.99 -3.76 -3.20
C SER A 197 2.15 -2.32 -3.65
N TYR A 198 2.58 -2.09 -4.86
CA TYR A 198 2.65 -0.76 -5.47
C TYR A 198 1.81 -0.69 -6.74
N THR A 199 1.33 0.50 -7.05
CA THR A 199 0.56 0.73 -8.26
C THR A 199 1.48 1.22 -9.38
N ASN A 200 1.62 0.41 -10.44
CA ASN A 200 2.45 0.75 -11.60
C ASN A 200 2.12 2.14 -12.16
N GLY A 201 3.16 2.92 -12.46
CA GLY A 201 3.07 4.30 -12.94
C GLY A 201 3.02 5.35 -11.82
N TYR A 202 2.50 5.00 -10.63
CA TYR A 202 2.45 5.91 -9.47
C TYR A 202 3.61 5.69 -8.50
N ALA A 203 4.17 4.50 -8.47
CA ALA A 203 5.32 4.18 -7.62
C ALA A 203 6.64 4.63 -8.27
N PRO A 204 7.50 5.36 -7.54
CA PRO A 204 8.84 5.68 -8.01
C PRO A 204 9.78 4.46 -7.94
N ARG A 205 10.95 4.59 -8.56
CA ARG A 205 11.93 3.51 -8.68
C ARG A 205 12.34 2.90 -7.34
N GLU A 206 12.60 3.74 -6.31
CA GLU A 206 12.95 3.26 -4.98
C GLU A 206 11.87 2.40 -4.35
N GLN A 207 10.58 2.64 -4.67
CA GLN A 207 9.46 1.84 -4.20
C GLN A 207 9.33 0.53 -4.99
N MET A 208 9.53 0.57 -6.30
CA MET A 208 9.53 -0.62 -7.16
C MET A 208 10.67 -1.59 -6.81
N GLU A 209 11.85 -1.05 -6.45
CA GLU A 209 13.02 -1.81 -6.01
C GLU A 209 12.90 -2.30 -4.56
N LEU A 210 11.80 -1.99 -3.84
CA LEU A 210 11.60 -2.29 -2.42
C LEU A 210 12.77 -1.85 -1.52
N ASN A 211 13.46 -0.78 -1.91
CA ASN A 211 14.60 -0.26 -1.16
C ASN A 211 14.11 0.70 -0.06
N TYR A 212 13.68 0.12 1.05
CA TYR A 212 13.02 0.81 2.17
C TYR A 212 13.87 1.95 2.76
N ASP A 213 15.20 1.82 2.74
CA ASP A 213 16.12 2.84 3.26
C ASP A 213 16.14 4.10 2.38
N LYS A 214 15.59 4.01 1.17
CA LYS A 214 15.47 5.12 0.24
C LYS A 214 14.10 5.79 0.27
N PHE A 215 13.15 5.30 1.07
CA PHE A 215 11.82 5.91 1.16
C PHE A 215 11.86 7.20 1.99
N GLY A 216 10.98 8.12 1.62
CA GLY A 216 10.84 9.38 2.30
C GLY A 216 9.63 10.16 1.79
N PRO A 217 9.45 11.41 2.23
CA PRO A 217 8.38 12.27 1.70
C PRO A 217 8.42 12.41 0.18
N TRP A 218 9.62 12.40 -0.41
CA TRP A 218 9.83 12.43 -1.86
C TRP A 218 9.23 11.24 -2.62
N THR A 219 8.95 10.12 -1.93
CA THR A 219 8.28 8.94 -2.52
C THR A 219 6.81 9.26 -2.79
N ASP A 220 6.11 9.84 -1.81
CA ASP A 220 4.72 10.32 -1.99
C ASP A 220 4.65 11.54 -2.91
N ILE A 221 5.68 12.39 -2.94
CA ILE A 221 5.77 13.53 -3.86
C ILE A 221 5.83 13.05 -5.32
N TYR A 222 6.55 11.97 -5.62
CA TYR A 222 6.48 11.36 -6.97
C TYR A 222 5.06 10.87 -7.28
N ALA A 223 4.44 10.15 -6.36
CA ALA A 223 3.08 9.64 -6.54
C ALA A 223 2.05 10.77 -6.69
N LEU A 224 2.25 11.92 -6.02
CA LEU A 224 1.48 13.13 -6.24
C LEU A 224 1.65 13.62 -7.68
N GLY A 225 2.88 13.76 -8.19
CA GLY A 225 3.15 14.15 -9.58
C GLY A 225 2.47 13.23 -10.58
N ALA A 226 2.57 11.91 -10.40
CA ALA A 226 1.91 10.90 -11.22
C ALA A 226 0.37 11.00 -11.14
N THR A 227 -0.16 11.33 -9.97
CA THR A 227 -1.59 11.61 -9.76
C THR A 227 -2.01 12.84 -10.56
N LEU A 228 -1.29 13.97 -10.42
CA LEU A 228 -1.58 15.20 -11.17
C LEU A 228 -1.51 14.95 -12.69
N TYR A 229 -0.49 14.21 -13.17
CA TYR A 229 -0.41 13.80 -14.57
C TYR A 229 -1.68 13.09 -15.03
N THR A 230 -2.14 12.10 -14.23
CA THR A 230 -3.37 11.36 -14.57
C THR A 230 -4.59 12.27 -14.61
N LEU A 231 -4.73 13.18 -13.64
CA LEU A 231 -5.86 14.10 -13.58
C LEU A 231 -5.89 15.04 -14.79
N LEU A 232 -4.73 15.57 -15.18
CA LEU A 232 -4.57 16.54 -16.28
C LEU A 232 -4.61 15.88 -17.66
N SER A 233 -4.26 14.61 -17.79
CA SER A 233 -4.16 13.93 -19.09
C SER A 233 -5.25 12.88 -19.33
N ASN A 234 -5.90 12.42 -18.28
CA ASN A 234 -6.76 11.21 -18.28
C ASN A 234 -6.02 9.97 -18.82
N LYS A 235 -4.69 9.93 -18.65
CA LYS A 235 -3.84 8.81 -19.07
C LYS A 235 -3.09 8.23 -17.89
N ARG A 236 -2.72 6.96 -17.99
CA ARG A 236 -1.83 6.33 -17.00
C ARG A 236 -0.44 6.93 -17.11
N PRO A 237 0.23 7.22 -15.97
CA PRO A 237 1.61 7.70 -15.99
C PRO A 237 2.56 6.64 -16.57
N PRO A 238 3.63 7.03 -17.29
CA PRO A 238 4.69 6.12 -17.70
C PRO A 238 5.40 5.51 -16.49
N LEU A 239 6.08 4.40 -16.70
CA LEU A 239 6.94 3.82 -15.66
C LEU A 239 8.19 4.69 -15.45
N PRO A 240 8.79 4.71 -14.25
CA PRO A 240 10.06 5.38 -14.01
C PRO A 240 11.19 4.92 -14.93
N THR A 241 11.18 3.65 -15.34
CA THR A 241 12.14 3.08 -16.32
C THR A 241 12.00 3.70 -17.70
N ASP A 242 10.78 3.89 -18.18
CA ASP A 242 10.51 4.50 -19.48
C ASP A 242 10.98 5.97 -19.48
N ILE A 243 10.83 6.67 -18.35
CA ILE A 243 11.32 8.04 -18.16
C ILE A 243 12.86 8.08 -18.20
N ASP A 244 13.54 7.14 -17.52
CA ASP A 244 15.02 7.06 -17.52
C ASP A 244 15.56 6.76 -18.92
N ASP A 245 14.91 5.91 -19.68
CA ASP A 245 15.31 5.57 -21.06
C ASP A 245 15.20 6.81 -21.97
N ASP A 246 14.11 7.56 -21.89
CA ASP A 246 13.95 8.81 -22.63
C ASP A 246 15.03 9.84 -22.28
N ILE A 247 15.41 9.99 -21.01
CA ILE A 247 16.49 10.88 -20.57
C ILE A 247 17.84 10.40 -21.12
N SER A 248 18.11 9.10 -21.11
CA SER A 248 19.38 8.52 -21.57
C SER A 248 19.57 8.67 -23.08
N GLU A 249 18.49 8.72 -23.85
CA GLU A 249 18.49 8.92 -25.29
C GLU A 249 18.47 10.41 -25.71
N ASP A 250 18.69 11.33 -24.76
CA ASP A 250 18.66 12.79 -24.97
C ASP A 250 17.30 13.29 -25.49
N LYS A 251 16.27 12.46 -25.34
CA LYS A 251 14.90 12.85 -25.58
C LYS A 251 14.42 13.64 -24.38
N HIS A 252 14.03 14.88 -24.59
CA HIS A 252 13.34 15.64 -23.55
C HIS A 252 12.12 14.83 -23.12
N LEU A 253 12.02 14.57 -21.80
CA LEU A 253 10.89 13.88 -21.22
C LEU A 253 9.60 14.59 -21.62
N ALA A 254 9.01 14.18 -22.69
CA ALA A 254 7.75 14.70 -23.16
C ALA A 254 6.63 13.84 -22.58
N LEU A 255 6.25 14.08 -21.32
CA LEU A 255 4.95 13.61 -20.86
C LEU A 255 3.88 14.25 -21.78
N PRO A 256 3.11 13.44 -22.52
CA PRO A 256 2.14 13.99 -23.46
C PRO A 256 0.92 14.53 -22.71
N PHE A 257 0.95 15.84 -22.46
CA PHE A 257 -0.21 16.57 -21.94
C PHE A 257 -1.16 16.98 -23.08
N PRO A 258 -2.46 17.02 -22.82
CA PRO A 258 -3.42 17.59 -23.77
C PRO A 258 -3.21 19.10 -23.92
N GLU A 259 -3.77 19.65 -25.00
CA GLU A 259 -3.86 21.10 -25.17
C GLU A 259 -4.64 21.74 -24.01
N GLY A 260 -4.18 22.91 -23.55
CA GLY A 260 -4.81 23.66 -22.46
C GLY A 260 -4.20 23.46 -21.08
N VAL A 261 -3.27 22.53 -20.91
CA VAL A 261 -2.47 22.43 -19.67
C VAL A 261 -1.37 23.47 -19.71
N SER A 262 -1.29 24.32 -18.67
CA SER A 262 -0.28 25.40 -18.57
C SER A 262 1.14 24.84 -18.47
N GLU A 263 2.11 25.66 -18.92
CA GLU A 263 3.53 25.30 -18.82
C GLU A 263 4.00 25.21 -17.35
N GLU A 264 3.40 25.98 -16.46
CA GLU A 264 3.66 25.93 -15.02
C GLU A 264 3.25 24.57 -14.45
N MET A 265 2.05 24.07 -14.81
CA MET A 265 1.56 22.78 -14.33
C MET A 265 2.36 21.61 -14.92
N LYS A 266 2.74 21.69 -16.20
CA LYS A 266 3.63 20.70 -16.84
C LYS A 266 4.99 20.64 -16.13
N LYS A 267 5.62 21.80 -15.87
CA LYS A 267 6.90 21.88 -15.15
C LYS A 267 6.80 21.32 -13.74
N LEU A 268 5.70 21.62 -13.03
CA LEU A 268 5.45 21.07 -11.71
C LEU A 268 5.43 19.54 -11.76
N VAL A 269 4.59 18.96 -12.63
CA VAL A 269 4.47 17.50 -12.74
C VAL A 269 5.82 16.85 -13.10
N LEU A 270 6.56 17.42 -14.05
CA LEU A 270 7.90 16.93 -14.42
C LEU A 270 8.87 16.94 -13.24
N GLN A 271 8.86 18.02 -12.43
CA GLN A 271 9.71 18.13 -11.25
C GLN A 271 9.33 17.09 -10.18
N LEU A 272 8.04 16.88 -9.93
CA LEU A 272 7.56 15.89 -8.96
C LEU A 272 7.86 14.46 -9.41
N MET A 273 7.72 14.16 -10.70
CA MET A 273 7.97 12.83 -11.28
C MET A 273 9.43 12.58 -11.65
N HIS A 274 10.37 13.44 -11.22
CA HIS A 274 11.78 13.21 -11.52
C HIS A 274 12.23 11.84 -10.98
N THR A 275 12.89 11.03 -11.80
CA THR A 275 13.30 9.65 -11.45
C THR A 275 14.36 9.63 -10.35
N ASN A 276 15.29 10.60 -10.36
CA ASN A 276 16.21 10.79 -9.26
C ASN A 276 15.51 11.51 -8.08
N ARG A 277 15.29 10.74 -6.98
CA ARG A 277 14.63 11.25 -5.78
C ARG A 277 15.24 12.53 -5.18
N ARG A 278 16.55 12.76 -5.36
CA ARG A 278 17.25 13.95 -4.82
C ARG A 278 16.92 15.22 -5.59
N GLN A 279 16.36 15.12 -6.77
CA GLN A 279 15.94 16.26 -7.60
C GLN A 279 14.44 16.58 -7.43
N ARG A 280 13.71 15.77 -6.68
CA ARG A 280 12.36 16.09 -6.24
C ARG A 280 12.41 17.02 -5.04
N PRO A 281 11.36 17.80 -4.73
CA PRO A 281 11.20 18.42 -3.43
C PRO A 281 11.36 17.37 -2.33
N GLN A 282 12.11 17.70 -1.27
CA GLN A 282 12.46 16.73 -0.24
C GLN A 282 11.38 16.60 0.83
N ASP A 283 10.51 17.58 0.95
CA ASP A 283 9.32 17.57 1.80
C ASP A 283 8.21 18.47 1.22
N ILE A 284 7.03 18.40 1.84
CA ILE A 284 5.87 19.19 1.41
C ILE A 284 6.09 20.69 1.63
N SER A 285 6.86 21.10 2.62
CA SER A 285 7.14 22.52 2.88
C SER A 285 8.04 23.12 1.80
N GLU A 286 8.99 22.34 1.27
CA GLU A 286 9.79 22.75 0.12
C GLU A 286 8.93 22.87 -1.15
N LEU A 287 8.05 21.90 -1.38
CA LEU A 287 7.10 21.95 -2.51
C LEU A 287 6.18 23.16 -2.42
N GLN A 288 5.62 23.46 -1.24
CA GLN A 288 4.82 24.67 -1.03
C GLN A 288 5.59 25.94 -1.36
N LYS A 289 6.86 26.05 -0.95
CA LYS A 289 7.71 27.23 -1.29
C LYS A 289 7.91 27.38 -2.80
N ILE A 290 8.04 26.29 -3.54
CA ILE A 290 8.14 26.31 -5.01
C ILE A 290 6.85 26.85 -5.62
N LEU A 291 5.70 26.36 -5.17
CA LEU A 291 4.39 26.78 -5.66
C LEU A 291 4.10 28.26 -5.36
N TYR A 292 4.35 28.72 -4.14
CA TYR A 292 4.06 30.10 -3.72
C TYR A 292 5.06 31.15 -4.25
N LYS A 293 6.22 30.72 -4.78
CA LYS A 293 7.15 31.61 -5.47
C LYS A 293 6.76 31.85 -6.93
N SER A 294 5.88 31.06 -7.52
CA SER A 294 5.36 31.25 -8.88
C SER A 294 4.30 32.36 -8.90
N PRO A 295 4.42 33.38 -9.78
CA PRO A 295 3.53 34.54 -9.80
C PRO A 295 2.03 34.23 -10.01
N SER A 296 1.71 33.04 -10.53
CA SER A 296 0.34 32.60 -10.79
C SER A 296 -0.41 32.13 -9.53
N VAL A 297 0.28 31.74 -8.46
CA VAL A 297 -0.31 31.20 -7.22
C VAL A 297 -0.50 32.27 -6.15
N SER A 298 0.25 33.41 -6.23
CA SER A 298 0.03 34.55 -5.31
C SER A 298 -1.36 35.17 -5.41
N LYS A 299 -2.09 34.96 -6.52
CA LYS A 299 -3.49 35.38 -6.67
C LYS A 299 -4.51 34.48 -5.95
N MET A 300 -4.08 33.33 -5.43
CA MET A 300 -4.97 32.40 -4.73
C MET A 300 -5.11 32.72 -3.23
N GLN A 301 -4.14 33.39 -2.62
CA GLN A 301 -4.22 33.76 -1.20
C GLN A 301 -5.21 34.91 -0.93
N ASP A 302 -5.46 35.78 -1.90
CA ASP A 302 -6.37 36.91 -1.73
C ASP A 302 -7.85 36.52 -1.68
N ASN A 303 -8.22 35.30 -2.08
CA ASN A 303 -9.58 34.80 -2.04
C ASN A 303 -9.96 34.03 -0.76
N TYR A 304 -8.98 33.75 0.12
CA TYR A 304 -9.24 33.01 1.38
C TYR A 304 -9.23 33.90 2.63
N SER A 305 -8.95 35.22 2.49
CA SER A 305 -8.85 36.15 3.61
C SER A 305 -9.92 37.23 3.67
N ALA A 306 -10.99 37.12 2.89
CA ALA A 306 -12.04 38.15 2.82
C ALA A 306 -13.43 37.53 3.00
N ASP A 307 -13.71 36.99 4.15
CA ASP A 307 -15.08 36.89 4.75
C ASP A 307 -14.93 36.18 6.09
N ASP A 308 -14.78 36.95 7.17
CA ASP A 308 -15.26 36.72 8.53
C ASP A 308 -14.54 37.67 9.52
N GLU A 309 -14.76 38.98 9.32
CA GLU A 309 -14.65 39.95 10.41
C GLU A 309 -16.02 40.57 10.71
N GLU A 310 -16.88 39.82 11.39
CA GLU A 310 -17.98 40.45 12.13
C GLU A 310 -17.45 41.00 13.44
N THR A 311 -17.35 42.33 13.47
CA THR A 311 -16.96 43.16 14.59
C THR A 311 -17.96 43.02 15.73
N ILE A 312 -17.65 42.28 16.79
CA ILE A 312 -18.34 42.38 18.06
C ILE A 312 -17.57 43.34 18.96
N VAL A 313 -18.16 44.52 19.15
CA VAL A 313 -17.70 45.53 20.10
C VAL A 313 -17.93 45.03 21.54
N ALA A 314 -16.86 44.81 22.29
CA ALA A 314 -16.93 44.52 23.72
C ALA A 314 -16.71 45.81 24.57
N PRO A 315 -17.44 46.00 25.67
CA PRO A 315 -17.29 47.17 26.51
C PRO A 315 -16.07 47.08 27.41
N THR A 316 -15.40 48.20 27.57
CA THR A 316 -14.26 48.48 28.43
C THR A 316 -14.51 48.19 29.89
N GLY A 317 -13.66 47.35 30.51
CA GLY A 317 -13.57 47.19 31.96
C GLY A 317 -12.20 46.69 32.37
N LYS A 318 -11.33 47.61 32.80
CA LYS A 318 -10.00 47.31 33.35
C LYS A 318 -10.13 46.50 34.64
N LYS A 319 -9.47 45.36 34.77
CA LYS A 319 -8.88 44.89 36.01
C LYS A 319 -7.66 44.01 35.71
N THR A 320 -6.52 44.55 36.13
CA THR A 320 -5.21 43.91 36.16
C THR A 320 -5.20 42.81 37.21
N ILE A 321 -4.91 41.56 36.78
CA ILE A 321 -4.52 40.49 37.70
C ILE A 321 -3.22 39.88 37.15
N LYS A 322 -2.17 39.90 37.98
CA LYS A 322 -0.88 39.29 37.74
C LYS A 322 -1.02 37.76 37.64
N PRO A 323 -0.25 37.09 36.80
CA PRO A 323 -0.21 35.63 36.80
C PRO A 323 0.67 35.14 37.95
N GLU A 324 0.09 34.36 38.84
CA GLU A 324 0.80 33.52 39.77
C GLU A 324 1.37 32.30 39.06
N LYS A 325 2.66 32.09 39.22
CA LYS A 325 3.36 30.85 38.83
C LYS A 325 2.93 29.72 39.77
N ASN A 326 2.28 28.71 39.22
CA ASN A 326 2.21 27.42 39.87
C ASN A 326 3.13 26.45 39.15
N GLU A 327 4.31 26.30 39.73
CA GLU A 327 5.18 25.14 39.49
C GLU A 327 4.53 23.94 40.19
N LEU A 328 4.09 22.98 39.42
CA LEU A 328 3.75 21.65 39.94
C LEU A 328 5.01 20.78 39.81
N GLU A 329 5.73 20.72 40.94
CA GLU A 329 6.76 19.73 41.18
C GLU A 329 6.12 18.33 41.17
N SER A 330 6.61 17.47 40.28
CA SER A 330 6.39 16.03 40.36
C SER A 330 7.35 15.46 41.41
N GLU A 331 6.90 15.39 42.66
CA GLU A 331 7.58 14.59 43.66
C GLU A 331 7.46 13.09 43.31
N VAL A 332 8.59 12.52 42.96
CA VAL A 332 8.82 11.08 42.92
C VAL A 332 8.74 10.56 44.36
N ILE A 333 7.73 9.71 44.63
CA ILE A 333 7.65 8.95 45.87
C ILE A 333 8.80 7.90 45.89
N VAL A 334 9.94 8.28 46.42
CA VAL A 334 11.02 7.40 46.87
C VAL A 334 11.39 7.78 48.28
N SER A 335 10.55 7.40 49.22
CA SER A 335 10.93 7.31 50.64
C SER A 335 9.88 6.43 51.34
N ASP A 336 10.20 5.16 51.53
CA ASP A 336 9.97 4.40 52.76
C ASP A 336 10.34 2.91 52.57
N PHE A 337 11.63 2.64 52.33
CA PHE A 337 12.18 1.31 52.59
C PHE A 337 13.58 1.43 53.26
N LYS A 338 13.63 2.14 54.37
CA LYS A 338 14.76 2.05 55.29
C LYS A 338 14.23 1.90 56.69
N LYS A 339 14.02 0.64 57.11
CA LYS A 339 14.27 0.09 58.46
C LYS A 339 13.51 -1.22 58.66
N LYS A 340 14.20 -2.33 58.50
CA LYS A 340 14.31 -3.51 59.36
C LYS A 340 14.68 -4.75 58.55
N GLY A 341 15.79 -5.35 58.94
CA GLY A 341 16.14 -6.70 58.52
C GLY A 341 17.49 -6.76 57.80
N GLY A 342 18.57 -6.91 58.60
CA GLY A 342 19.87 -7.22 58.05
C GLY A 342 19.85 -8.53 57.32
N TYR A 343 19.93 -8.49 56.01
CA TYR A 343 20.14 -9.69 55.18
C TYR A 343 21.57 -10.18 55.39
N ASN A 344 21.63 -11.45 55.81
CA ASN A 344 22.92 -12.15 56.00
C ASN A 344 23.64 -12.19 54.65
N LYS A 345 24.83 -11.57 54.56
CA LYS A 345 25.64 -11.48 53.31
C LYS A 345 25.82 -12.84 52.64
N LYS A 346 25.78 -13.93 53.40
CA LYS A 346 25.81 -15.31 52.84
C LYS A 346 24.57 -15.68 52.06
N VAL A 347 23.37 -15.20 52.46
CA VAL A 347 22.12 -15.46 51.74
C VAL A 347 22.06 -14.66 50.44
N LEU A 348 22.52 -13.42 50.47
CA LEU A 348 22.61 -12.59 49.27
C LEU A 348 23.59 -13.20 48.22
N TRP A 349 24.74 -13.76 48.67
CA TRP A 349 25.67 -14.43 47.82
C TRP A 349 25.10 -15.73 47.20
N VAL A 350 24.33 -16.49 47.99
CA VAL A 350 23.64 -17.71 47.47
C VAL A 350 22.59 -17.34 46.42
N VAL A 351 21.84 -16.26 46.61
CA VAL A 351 20.86 -15.81 45.63
C VAL A 351 21.51 -15.30 44.34
N ILE A 352 22.64 -14.56 44.44
CA ILE A 352 23.39 -14.08 43.28
C ILE A 352 24.04 -15.27 42.53
N VAL A 353 24.58 -16.25 43.22
CA VAL A 353 25.14 -17.46 42.60
C VAL A 353 24.05 -18.29 41.93
N PHE A 354 22.85 -18.40 42.54
CA PHE A 354 21.73 -19.13 41.97
C PHE A 354 21.20 -18.42 40.73
N LEU A 355 21.09 -17.08 40.72
CA LEU A 355 20.74 -16.28 39.55
C LEU A 355 21.80 -16.36 38.43
N MET A 356 23.06 -16.37 38.78
CA MET A 356 24.16 -16.59 37.81
C MET A 356 24.09 -17.99 37.20
N LEU A 357 23.83 -19.02 38.01
CA LEU A 357 23.62 -20.39 37.51
C LEU A 357 22.41 -20.53 36.61
N LEU A 358 21.29 -19.81 36.89
CA LEU A 358 20.14 -19.75 36.01
C LEU A 358 20.46 -19.04 34.70
N LEU A 359 21.22 -17.96 34.72
CA LEU A 359 21.69 -17.27 33.51
C LEU A 359 22.64 -18.13 32.68
N ILE A 360 23.56 -18.85 33.33
CA ILE A 360 24.49 -19.77 32.66
C ILE A 360 23.74 -20.99 32.10
N SER A 361 22.76 -21.55 32.84
CA SER A 361 21.94 -22.65 32.32
C SER A 361 21.02 -22.18 31.17
N GLY A 362 20.46 -20.95 31.23
CA GLY A 362 19.72 -20.35 30.14
C GLY A 362 20.60 -20.12 28.90
N PHE A 363 21.85 -19.66 29.09
CA PHE A 363 22.80 -19.49 28.01
C PHE A 363 23.32 -20.86 27.47
N TYR A 364 23.49 -21.86 28.33
CA TYR A 364 23.86 -23.22 27.92
C TYR A 364 22.73 -23.94 27.20
N PHE A 365 21.46 -23.72 27.60
CA PHE A 365 20.29 -24.23 26.90
C PHE A 365 20.04 -23.49 25.58
N SER A 366 20.33 -22.17 25.49
CA SER A 366 20.24 -21.39 24.25
C SER A 366 21.38 -21.71 23.25
N SER A 367 22.55 -22.16 23.75
CA SER A 367 23.70 -22.51 22.88
C SER A 367 23.74 -23.99 22.51
N HIS A 368 22.86 -24.82 23.07
CA HIS A 368 22.72 -26.24 22.76
C HIS A 368 21.33 -26.60 22.25
N LYS A 369 20.68 -25.71 21.51
CA LYS A 369 19.66 -26.15 20.54
C LYS A 369 20.39 -27.00 19.52
N SER A 370 20.06 -28.28 19.48
CA SER A 370 20.68 -29.24 18.60
C SER A 370 20.48 -28.78 17.13
N SER A 371 21.46 -29.11 16.30
CA SER A 371 21.39 -28.86 14.84
C SER A 371 20.14 -29.43 14.16
N GLN A 372 19.36 -30.27 14.85
CA GLN A 372 18.06 -30.78 14.41
C GLN A 372 16.88 -29.82 14.67
N GLU A 373 16.91 -28.98 15.71
CA GLU A 373 15.85 -27.96 15.94
C GLU A 373 16.08 -26.70 15.09
N ILE A 374 17.32 -26.40 14.71
CA ILE A 374 17.61 -25.35 13.71
C ILE A 374 17.22 -25.79 12.30
N ALA A 375 17.21 -27.10 12.03
CA ALA A 375 16.72 -27.67 10.77
C ALA A 375 15.19 -27.63 10.63
N GLN A 376 14.41 -27.42 11.70
CA GLN A 376 12.94 -27.28 11.64
C GLN A 376 12.46 -25.84 11.45
N GLU A 377 13.29 -24.84 11.71
CA GLU A 377 12.96 -23.42 11.45
C GLU A 377 13.45 -22.89 10.07
N THR A 378 14.23 -23.70 9.33
CA THR A 378 14.64 -23.44 7.93
C THR A 378 13.93 -24.34 6.93
N ASP A 379 12.67 -24.69 7.20
CA ASP A 379 11.86 -25.47 6.27
C ASP A 379 11.33 -24.57 5.15
N SER A 380 12.19 -24.35 4.09
CA SER A 380 11.60 -23.81 2.87
C SER A 380 12.43 -23.90 1.59
N ILE A 381 13.72 -24.22 1.63
CA ILE A 381 14.47 -24.37 0.36
C ILE A 381 15.12 -25.77 0.36
N ARG A 382 14.53 -26.70 -0.40
CA ARG A 382 15.17 -27.95 -0.73
C ARG A 382 16.09 -27.71 -1.92
N GLU A 383 17.39 -27.77 -1.71
CA GLU A 383 18.38 -27.73 -2.79
C GLU A 383 18.80 -29.16 -3.14
N VAL A 384 18.66 -29.50 -4.40
CA VAL A 384 19.15 -30.75 -4.98
C VAL A 384 20.14 -30.40 -6.10
N VAL A 385 21.37 -30.81 -5.96
CA VAL A 385 22.36 -30.69 -7.04
C VAL A 385 22.13 -31.85 -8.00
N ASP A 386 21.78 -31.55 -9.24
CA ASP A 386 21.67 -32.55 -10.29
C ASP A 386 23.07 -33.07 -10.64
N VAL A 387 23.29 -34.34 -10.33
CA VAL A 387 24.61 -34.99 -10.47
C VAL A 387 25.04 -35.11 -11.94
N VAL A 388 24.11 -35.01 -12.89
CA VAL A 388 24.38 -35.15 -14.32
C VAL A 388 24.71 -33.81 -14.98
N THR A 389 24.04 -32.74 -14.58
CA THR A 389 24.19 -31.41 -15.20
C THR A 389 24.98 -30.42 -14.35
N GLY A 390 25.20 -30.71 -13.04
CA GLY A 390 25.81 -29.79 -12.10
C GLY A 390 24.92 -28.57 -11.74
N ALA A 391 23.66 -28.54 -12.23
CA ALA A 391 22.75 -27.45 -11.95
C ALA A 391 22.13 -27.58 -10.53
N THR A 392 22.15 -26.51 -9.79
CA THR A 392 21.43 -26.44 -8.51
C THR A 392 19.95 -26.23 -8.76
N LYS A 393 19.11 -27.16 -8.31
CA LYS A 393 17.64 -27.01 -8.34
C LYS A 393 17.16 -26.62 -6.96
N VAL A 394 16.19 -25.72 -6.94
CA VAL A 394 15.54 -25.22 -5.73
C VAL A 394 14.05 -25.55 -5.75
N GLU A 395 13.48 -25.86 -4.60
CA GLU A 395 12.05 -26.00 -4.42
C GLU A 395 11.53 -24.86 -3.56
N ARG A 396 10.49 -24.16 -4.03
CA ARG A 396 9.79 -23.07 -3.32
C ARG A 396 10.69 -21.92 -2.85
N MET A 397 11.72 -21.60 -3.61
CA MET A 397 12.57 -20.45 -3.34
C MET A 397 11.73 -19.18 -3.48
N GLN A 398 11.70 -18.34 -2.44
CA GLN A 398 11.12 -17.01 -2.54
C GLN A 398 11.93 -16.15 -3.51
N TYR A 399 11.30 -15.70 -4.56
CA TYR A 399 11.95 -14.94 -5.62
C TYR A 399 11.08 -13.75 -6.05
N ASN A 400 11.72 -12.59 -6.22
CA ASN A 400 11.03 -11.38 -6.66
C ASN A 400 11.32 -11.13 -8.14
N THR A 401 10.34 -11.35 -8.99
CA THR A 401 10.40 -10.98 -10.40
C THR A 401 9.94 -9.53 -10.58
N THR A 402 10.16 -8.94 -11.75
CA THR A 402 9.62 -7.60 -12.07
C THR A 402 8.10 -7.54 -12.10
N ILE A 403 7.42 -8.70 -12.15
CA ILE A 403 5.95 -8.80 -12.14
C ILE A 403 5.37 -9.27 -10.80
N GLY A 404 6.21 -9.48 -9.79
CA GLY A 404 5.80 -9.78 -8.41
C GLY A 404 6.61 -10.85 -7.72
N MET A 405 6.37 -10.99 -6.41
CA MET A 405 6.93 -12.06 -5.59
C MET A 405 6.30 -13.39 -5.96
N CYS A 406 7.11 -14.43 -5.98
CA CYS A 406 6.66 -15.79 -6.24
C CYS A 406 7.49 -16.82 -5.46
N GLN A 407 6.91 -18.01 -5.30
CA GLN A 407 7.63 -19.23 -4.91
C GLN A 407 8.10 -19.93 -6.19
N TYR A 408 9.40 -19.88 -6.44
CA TYR A 408 10.02 -20.48 -7.60
C TYR A 408 10.47 -21.92 -7.32
N THR A 409 10.22 -22.79 -8.26
CA THR A 409 10.74 -24.18 -8.27
C THR A 409 11.40 -24.43 -9.62
N GLY A 410 12.68 -24.79 -9.62
CA GLY A 410 13.44 -25.04 -10.85
C GLY A 410 14.95 -24.87 -10.65
N ALA A 411 15.71 -24.84 -11.74
CA ALA A 411 17.14 -24.63 -11.73
C ALA A 411 17.50 -23.15 -11.51
N VAL A 412 18.62 -22.90 -10.81
CA VAL A 412 19.18 -21.57 -10.59
C VAL A 412 20.61 -21.51 -11.12
N ASP A 413 21.04 -20.33 -11.54
CA ASP A 413 22.43 -20.08 -11.95
C ASP A 413 23.36 -19.86 -10.73
N GLY A 414 24.64 -19.61 -11.00
CA GLY A 414 25.66 -19.39 -9.97
C GLY A 414 25.41 -18.17 -9.08
N ASN A 415 24.53 -17.25 -9.46
CA ASN A 415 24.07 -16.10 -8.69
C ASN A 415 22.73 -16.37 -7.98
N ARG A 416 22.24 -17.62 -8.00
CA ARG A 416 20.95 -18.04 -7.45
C ARG A 416 19.75 -17.38 -8.15
N LEU A 417 19.88 -16.93 -9.41
CA LEU A 417 18.77 -16.42 -10.19
C LEU A 417 18.07 -17.58 -10.92
N PRO A 418 16.74 -17.64 -10.98
CA PRO A 418 16.00 -18.59 -11.81
C PRO A 418 16.55 -18.66 -13.23
N ASN A 419 16.97 -19.83 -13.65
CA ASN A 419 17.54 -20.07 -14.98
C ASN A 419 17.25 -21.50 -15.39
N ASP A 420 16.06 -21.73 -15.95
CA ASP A 420 15.51 -23.03 -16.27
C ASP A 420 14.68 -22.95 -17.54
N SER A 421 14.58 -24.03 -18.30
CA SER A 421 13.69 -24.14 -19.47
C SER A 421 12.25 -24.48 -19.10
N GLU A 422 12.00 -25.04 -17.91
CA GLU A 422 10.71 -25.55 -17.45
C GLU A 422 10.42 -25.23 -15.97
N GLY A 423 10.87 -24.08 -15.47
CA GLY A 423 10.64 -23.66 -14.10
C GLY A 423 9.16 -23.35 -13.82
N GLU A 424 8.79 -23.37 -12.54
CA GLU A 424 7.45 -23.03 -12.08
C GLU A 424 7.51 -21.88 -11.09
N ALA A 425 6.54 -20.95 -11.18
CA ALA A 425 6.38 -19.86 -10.21
C ALA A 425 4.92 -19.73 -9.77
N PHE A 426 4.71 -19.73 -8.46
CA PHE A 426 3.44 -19.41 -7.83
C PHE A 426 3.56 -18.02 -7.21
N PHE A 427 2.84 -17.06 -7.78
CA PHE A 427 2.88 -15.68 -7.32
C PHE A 427 2.00 -15.47 -6.09
N ASP A 428 2.39 -14.56 -5.23
CA ASP A 428 1.67 -14.25 -3.98
C ASP A 428 0.24 -13.72 -4.23
N ASP A 429 -0.04 -13.19 -5.41
CA ASP A 429 -1.37 -12.73 -5.84
C ASP A 429 -2.23 -13.83 -6.50
N GLY A 430 -1.77 -15.07 -6.48
CA GLY A 430 -2.48 -16.24 -6.99
C GLY A 430 -2.27 -16.51 -8.48
N ARG A 431 -1.43 -15.72 -9.18
CA ARG A 431 -0.99 -16.06 -10.53
C ARG A 431 -0.07 -17.28 -10.52
N TYR A 432 -0.09 -18.04 -11.58
CA TYR A 432 0.78 -19.20 -11.79
C TYR A 432 1.48 -19.12 -13.12
N TYR A 433 2.76 -19.41 -13.16
CA TYR A 433 3.56 -19.53 -14.37
C TYR A 433 4.28 -20.87 -14.40
N LYS A 434 4.32 -21.47 -15.59
CA LYS A 434 5.17 -22.62 -15.92
C LYS A 434 5.83 -22.37 -17.28
N GLY A 435 7.16 -22.40 -17.32
CA GLY A 435 7.91 -22.13 -18.54
C GLY A 435 9.35 -21.76 -18.27
N GLY A 436 10.01 -21.22 -19.28
CA GLY A 436 11.41 -20.84 -19.19
C GLY A 436 11.66 -19.64 -18.30
N PHE A 437 12.82 -19.66 -17.65
CA PHE A 437 13.41 -18.53 -16.93
C PHE A 437 14.81 -18.26 -17.47
N VAL A 438 15.11 -17.00 -17.70
CA VAL A 438 16.44 -16.54 -18.10
C VAL A 438 16.88 -15.41 -17.20
N ARG A 439 17.93 -15.65 -16.38
CA ARG A 439 18.46 -14.67 -15.42
C ARG A 439 17.37 -14.06 -14.52
N GLY A 440 16.44 -14.90 -14.06
CA GLY A 440 15.37 -14.48 -13.17
C GLY A 440 14.11 -13.94 -13.86
N ASN A 441 14.10 -13.73 -15.17
CA ASN A 441 12.95 -13.26 -15.92
C ASN A 441 12.19 -14.44 -16.56
N LEU A 442 10.86 -14.36 -16.58
CA LEU A 442 10.02 -15.27 -17.31
C LEU A 442 10.31 -15.11 -18.81
N SER A 443 10.84 -16.17 -19.44
CA SER A 443 11.27 -16.15 -20.84
C SER A 443 11.25 -17.56 -21.40
N GLY A 444 10.36 -17.87 -22.32
CA GLY A 444 10.26 -19.20 -22.91
C GLY A 444 9.17 -19.30 -23.97
N GLN A 445 9.39 -20.17 -24.98
CA GLN A 445 8.49 -20.31 -26.12
C GLN A 445 7.18 -21.06 -25.80
N ASN A 446 7.23 -22.03 -24.89
CA ASN A 446 6.08 -22.89 -24.55
C ASN A 446 5.61 -22.65 -23.11
N SER A 447 5.40 -21.39 -22.80
CA SER A 447 5.02 -20.99 -21.44
C SER A 447 3.51 -21.02 -21.24
N TYR A 448 3.11 -21.30 -20.00
CA TYR A 448 1.75 -21.23 -19.54
C TYR A 448 1.64 -20.25 -18.38
N PHE A 449 0.67 -19.34 -18.46
CA PHE A 449 0.38 -18.38 -17.42
C PHE A 449 -1.12 -18.40 -17.10
N LYS A 450 -1.45 -18.39 -15.80
CA LYS A 450 -2.83 -18.40 -15.34
C LYS A 450 -3.06 -17.31 -14.31
N TYR A 451 -4.16 -16.59 -14.49
CA TYR A 451 -4.64 -15.57 -13.56
C TYR A 451 -5.60 -16.15 -12.53
N PRO A 452 -5.77 -15.50 -11.36
CA PRO A 452 -6.72 -15.94 -10.33
C PRO A 452 -8.17 -15.96 -10.80
N ASN A 453 -8.56 -15.08 -11.73
CA ASN A 453 -9.90 -15.06 -12.36
C ASN A 453 -10.13 -16.21 -13.33
N GLY A 454 -9.10 -17.04 -13.57
CA GLY A 454 -9.14 -18.19 -14.46
C GLY A 454 -8.75 -17.91 -15.90
N ASP A 455 -8.42 -16.67 -16.28
CA ASP A 455 -7.86 -16.36 -17.59
C ASP A 455 -6.50 -17.05 -17.77
N GLU A 456 -6.19 -17.44 -18.99
CA GLU A 456 -4.98 -18.19 -19.30
C GLU A 456 -4.27 -17.62 -20.52
N PHE A 457 -2.92 -17.67 -20.47
CA PHE A 457 -2.09 -17.43 -21.63
C PHE A 457 -1.23 -18.67 -21.92
N LYS A 458 -1.11 -19.03 -23.18
CA LYS A 458 -0.22 -20.09 -23.69
C LYS A 458 0.58 -19.55 -24.85
N GLY A 459 1.91 -19.53 -24.72
CA GLY A 459 2.76 -18.99 -25.78
C GLY A 459 4.14 -18.60 -25.31
N GLU A 460 4.75 -17.68 -26.04
CA GLU A 460 6.09 -17.18 -25.76
C GLU A 460 6.05 -16.01 -24.78
N PHE A 461 6.93 -16.09 -23.77
CA PHE A 461 7.29 -14.99 -22.90
C PHE A 461 8.66 -14.45 -23.26
N LYS A 462 8.81 -13.12 -23.21
CA LYS A 462 10.10 -12.43 -23.26
C LYS A 462 10.14 -11.40 -22.13
N ASP A 463 11.17 -11.49 -21.31
CA ASP A 463 11.46 -10.52 -20.24
C ASP A 463 10.23 -10.15 -19.38
N ASN A 464 9.55 -11.17 -18.84
CA ASN A 464 8.34 -11.07 -18.03
C ASN A 464 7.07 -10.58 -18.74
N ALA A 465 7.04 -10.54 -20.07
CA ALA A 465 5.88 -10.09 -20.85
C ALA A 465 5.42 -11.17 -21.85
N PHE A 466 4.12 -11.17 -22.17
CA PHE A 466 3.59 -11.94 -23.31
C PHE A 466 4.19 -11.40 -24.60
N TYR A 467 4.66 -12.28 -25.44
CA TYR A 467 5.24 -11.91 -26.74
C TYR A 467 4.38 -12.41 -27.91
N GLU A 468 4.12 -13.71 -28.00
CA GLU A 468 3.27 -14.32 -29.02
C GLU A 468 2.54 -15.53 -28.44
N GLY A 469 1.23 -15.68 -28.70
CA GLY A 469 0.49 -16.80 -28.14
C GLY A 469 -1.03 -16.66 -28.21
N THR A 470 -1.69 -17.39 -27.31
CA THR A 470 -3.14 -17.42 -27.17
C THR A 470 -3.50 -16.99 -25.75
N TYR A 471 -4.29 -15.93 -25.63
CA TYR A 471 -4.89 -15.48 -24.38
C TYR A 471 -6.38 -15.83 -24.36
N THR A 472 -6.82 -16.58 -23.35
CA THR A 472 -8.19 -17.07 -23.21
C THR A 472 -8.87 -16.44 -22.02
N ILE A 473 -10.06 -15.85 -22.23
CA ILE A 473 -10.92 -15.31 -21.18
C ILE A 473 -11.70 -16.45 -20.54
N ALA A 474 -11.64 -16.54 -19.20
CA ALA A 474 -12.26 -17.64 -18.46
C ALA A 474 -13.80 -17.62 -18.51
N GLU A 475 -14.38 -16.42 -18.55
CA GLU A 475 -15.83 -16.19 -18.43
C GLU A 475 -16.61 -16.75 -19.61
N ASP A 476 -16.22 -16.41 -20.83
CA ASP A 476 -16.96 -16.77 -22.06
C ASP A 476 -16.20 -17.72 -22.99
N LYS A 477 -14.94 -18.06 -22.63
CA LYS A 477 -14.02 -18.89 -23.43
C LYS A 477 -13.66 -18.29 -24.79
N SER A 478 -13.88 -17.00 -24.99
CA SER A 478 -13.30 -16.28 -26.11
C SER A 478 -11.79 -16.19 -25.97
N TYR A 479 -11.07 -16.07 -27.07
CA TYR A 479 -9.61 -16.00 -27.03
C TYR A 479 -9.03 -15.12 -28.12
N PHE A 480 -7.93 -14.46 -27.78
CA PHE A 480 -7.07 -13.77 -28.72
C PHE A 480 -5.92 -14.68 -29.13
N LYS A 481 -5.56 -14.72 -30.42
CA LYS A 481 -4.39 -15.41 -30.93
C LYS A 481 -3.56 -14.46 -31.76
N GLY A 482 -2.29 -14.24 -31.36
CA GLY A 482 -1.40 -13.31 -32.04
C GLY A 482 -0.25 -12.84 -31.21
N SER A 483 0.35 -11.71 -31.60
CA SER A 483 1.42 -11.05 -30.85
C SER A 483 0.89 -10.06 -29.83
N PHE A 484 1.70 -9.79 -28.81
CA PHE A 484 1.39 -8.90 -27.71
C PHE A 484 2.47 -7.81 -27.63
N LYS A 485 2.04 -6.61 -27.24
CA LYS A 485 2.93 -5.49 -26.96
C LYS A 485 2.53 -4.84 -25.65
N ASN A 486 3.48 -4.71 -24.73
CA ASN A 486 3.22 -4.17 -23.38
C ASN A 486 2.08 -4.90 -22.65
N GLY A 487 2.00 -6.24 -22.79
CA GLY A 487 0.99 -7.06 -22.15
C GLY A 487 -0.43 -6.96 -22.75
N GLN A 488 -0.60 -6.25 -23.89
CA GLN A 488 -1.88 -6.10 -24.59
C GLN A 488 -1.81 -6.76 -25.98
N PRO A 489 -2.93 -7.30 -26.50
CA PRO A 489 -3.03 -7.75 -27.88
C PRO A 489 -2.55 -6.67 -28.86
N ASP A 490 -1.67 -7.03 -29.82
CA ASP A 490 -1.10 -6.10 -30.82
C ASP A 490 -1.51 -6.49 -32.24
N LYS A 491 -1.10 -7.66 -32.70
CA LYS A 491 -1.42 -8.16 -34.04
C LYS A 491 -1.98 -9.58 -33.96
N GLY A 492 -3.19 -9.79 -34.39
CA GLY A 492 -3.87 -11.08 -34.32
C GLY A 492 -5.38 -10.92 -34.44
N ASN A 493 -6.13 -11.93 -34.04
CA ASN A 493 -7.59 -11.92 -34.10
C ASN A 493 -8.19 -12.44 -32.79
N TRP A 494 -9.37 -11.93 -32.47
CA TRP A 494 -10.23 -12.49 -31.44
C TRP A 494 -11.15 -13.58 -32.04
N PHE A 495 -11.39 -14.61 -31.28
CA PHE A 495 -12.23 -15.74 -31.61
C PHE A 495 -13.24 -15.99 -30.52
N ASP A 496 -14.46 -16.41 -30.87
CA ASP A 496 -15.42 -16.96 -29.94
C ASP A 496 -14.96 -18.37 -29.45
N LYS A 497 -15.69 -18.94 -28.47
CA LYS A 497 -15.41 -20.28 -27.94
C LYS A 497 -15.46 -21.41 -28.99
N ASN A 498 -16.07 -21.17 -30.15
CA ASN A 498 -16.20 -22.13 -31.25
C ASN A 498 -15.13 -21.91 -32.31
N GLY A 499 -14.24 -20.93 -32.14
CA GLY A 499 -13.17 -20.61 -33.09
C GLY A 499 -13.58 -19.72 -34.24
N LYS A 500 -14.73 -19.06 -34.19
CA LYS A 500 -15.14 -18.07 -35.18
C LYS A 500 -14.53 -16.71 -34.86
N VAL A 501 -13.93 -16.06 -35.83
CA VAL A 501 -13.38 -14.71 -35.71
C VAL A 501 -14.49 -13.73 -35.36
N ILE A 502 -14.28 -12.92 -34.32
CA ILE A 502 -15.22 -11.89 -33.87
C ILE A 502 -14.62 -10.47 -33.97
N GLU A 503 -13.28 -10.36 -34.09
CA GLU A 503 -12.55 -9.10 -34.30
C GLU A 503 -11.16 -9.37 -34.86
#